data_393114df63bd3940edf30c5b2babffa9
#
_entry.id   393114df63bd3940edf30c5b2babffa9
#
_cell.length_a   1.000
_cell.length_b   1.000
_cell.length_c   1.000
_cell.angle_alpha   90.00
_cell.angle_beta   90.00
_cell.angle_gamma   90.00
#
_symmetry.space_group_name_H-M   'P 1'
#
loop_
_entity.id
_entity.type
_entity.pdbx_description
1 polymer ?
#
loop_
_entity_poly.entity_id
_entity_poly.type
_entity_poly.pdbx_seq_one_letter_code
_entity_poly.pdbx_strand_id
1 'polypeptide(L)'
;MSLVTVSPELVAGAASDLARIGSSIGAANAAAAGPTTTVLSAAADEVSVAIATLFGTHAAEYQSLSTRMAAFHEQFVQTLTSGAGIYVSTETANASLISALQLAEQNALNAINAPTQSWLGRPLIGNGVDATPGSGQAGGAGGLLWGNGGAGGSGAAGQSGGAGGSAGLFGNGGAGGAGGISAAGNGGSGGVGGRGGLVYGNGGAGGAGGQGALSGGAGGAGGGAWLWGAGGAGGSGGEGL
;
A
#
# COMPACT_ATOMS: atom_id res chain seq x y z
N MET A 1 15.25 -13.18 7.48
CA MET A 1 15.44 -13.03 6.02
C MET A 1 15.56 -11.53 5.73
N SER A 2 16.64 -11.08 5.11
CA SER A 2 16.74 -9.68 4.71
C SER A 2 15.90 -9.50 3.43
N LEU A 3 14.92 -8.60 3.48
CA LEU A 3 14.17 -8.20 2.31
C LEU A 3 15.02 -7.21 1.52
N VAL A 4 15.35 -7.55 0.29
CA VAL A 4 15.99 -6.63 -0.65
C VAL A 4 14.86 -5.92 -1.40
N THR A 5 14.77 -4.61 -1.22
CA THR A 5 13.85 -3.78 -2.00
C THR A 5 14.61 -3.21 -3.20
N VAL A 6 14.19 -3.56 -4.39
CA VAL A 6 14.73 -3.04 -5.65
C VAL A 6 13.70 -2.11 -6.26
N SER A 7 14.15 -0.95 -6.76
CA SER A 7 13.30 -0.06 -7.57
C SER A 7 13.67 -0.26 -9.05
N PRO A 8 12.91 -1.06 -9.81
CA PRO A 8 13.23 -1.37 -11.20
C PRO A 8 13.34 -0.13 -12.08
N GLU A 9 12.56 0.91 -11.78
CA GLU A 9 12.57 2.18 -12.50
C GLU A 9 13.90 2.92 -12.36
N LEU A 10 14.51 2.88 -11.16
CA LEU A 10 15.83 3.47 -10.93
C LEU A 10 16.92 2.71 -11.68
N VAL A 11 16.83 1.39 -11.73
CA VAL A 11 17.78 0.56 -12.49
C VAL A 11 17.64 0.81 -13.99
N ALA A 12 16.41 0.90 -14.51
CA ALA A 12 16.15 1.23 -15.92
C ALA A 12 16.61 2.66 -16.26
N GLY A 13 16.42 3.62 -15.36
CA GLY A 13 16.94 4.98 -15.49
C GLY A 13 18.46 4.99 -15.59
N ALA A 14 19.15 4.30 -14.69
CA ALA A 14 20.60 4.17 -14.71
C ALA A 14 21.13 3.49 -16.00
N ALA A 15 20.42 2.47 -16.50
CA ALA A 15 20.75 1.84 -17.78
C ALA A 15 20.63 2.82 -18.95
N SER A 16 19.61 3.66 -18.96
CA SER A 16 19.41 4.71 -19.95
C SER A 16 20.51 5.78 -19.90
N ASP A 17 20.93 6.18 -18.69
CA ASP A 17 22.02 7.13 -18.51
C ASP A 17 23.36 6.56 -19.00
N LEU A 18 23.64 5.29 -18.67
CA LEU A 18 24.82 4.58 -19.19
C LEU A 18 24.79 4.49 -20.72
N ALA A 19 23.65 4.19 -21.33
CA ALA A 19 23.53 4.16 -22.80
C ALA A 19 23.88 5.50 -23.42
N ARG A 20 23.44 6.61 -22.82
CA ARG A 20 23.79 7.98 -23.27
C ARG A 20 25.28 8.27 -23.15
N ILE A 21 25.91 7.86 -22.06
CA ILE A 21 27.36 7.99 -21.85
C ILE A 21 28.11 7.20 -22.92
N GLY A 22 27.73 5.95 -23.18
CA GLY A 22 28.33 5.13 -24.23
C GLY A 22 28.23 5.77 -25.62
N SER A 23 27.05 6.30 -25.94
CA SER A 23 26.81 7.01 -27.19
C SER A 23 27.69 8.27 -27.34
N SER A 24 27.85 9.05 -26.26
CA SER A 24 28.71 10.25 -26.25
C SER A 24 30.18 9.91 -26.44
N ILE A 25 30.67 8.85 -25.76
CA ILE A 25 32.04 8.35 -25.91
C ILE A 25 32.27 7.84 -27.34
N GLY A 26 31.31 7.07 -27.89
CA GLY A 26 31.37 6.57 -29.26
C GLY A 26 31.47 7.70 -30.29
N ALA A 27 30.65 8.74 -30.15
CA ALA A 27 30.69 9.92 -31.02
C ALA A 27 32.02 10.67 -30.94
N ALA A 28 32.57 10.86 -29.73
CA ALA A 28 33.87 11.50 -29.54
C ALA A 28 35.03 10.67 -30.16
N ASN A 29 35.02 9.35 -29.98
CA ASN A 29 36.02 8.46 -30.56
C ASN A 29 35.93 8.41 -32.09
N ALA A 30 34.72 8.42 -32.66
CA ALA A 30 34.53 8.48 -34.08
C ALA A 30 35.04 9.83 -34.67
N ALA A 31 34.78 10.94 -33.99
CA ALA A 31 35.30 12.25 -34.42
C ALA A 31 36.83 12.33 -34.36
N ALA A 32 37.46 11.67 -33.37
CA ALA A 32 38.92 11.62 -33.22
C ALA A 32 39.62 10.65 -34.17
N ALA A 33 38.90 9.67 -34.74
CA ALA A 33 39.51 8.59 -35.53
C ALA A 33 40.30 9.12 -36.75
N GLY A 34 39.66 9.93 -37.61
CA GLY A 34 40.30 10.47 -38.79
C GLY A 34 41.58 11.28 -38.47
N PRO A 35 41.48 12.36 -37.67
CA PRO A 35 42.64 13.22 -37.36
C PRO A 35 43.81 12.51 -36.71
N THR A 36 43.55 11.44 -35.94
CA THR A 36 44.60 10.76 -35.17
C THR A 36 45.20 9.58 -35.89
N THR A 37 44.47 8.87 -36.76
CA THR A 37 44.97 7.72 -37.53
C THR A 37 45.68 8.12 -38.84
N THR A 38 45.46 9.35 -39.33
CA THR A 38 46.06 9.85 -40.56
C THR A 38 46.97 11.06 -40.34
N VAL A 39 47.80 10.99 -39.30
CA VAL A 39 48.75 12.04 -38.97
C VAL A 39 49.81 12.13 -40.08
N LEU A 40 49.94 13.32 -40.70
CA LEU A 40 50.97 13.59 -41.69
C LEU A 40 52.31 13.86 -41.00
N SER A 41 53.41 13.39 -41.64
CA SER A 41 54.74 13.73 -41.15
C SER A 41 54.99 15.23 -41.27
N ALA A 42 55.64 15.82 -40.28
CA ALA A 42 55.96 17.26 -40.25
C ALA A 42 56.96 17.66 -41.33
N ALA A 43 57.84 16.73 -41.72
CA ALA A 43 58.82 16.88 -42.77
C ALA A 43 59.06 15.54 -43.52
N ALA A 44 59.86 15.53 -44.56
CA ALA A 44 60.17 14.34 -45.35
C ALA A 44 61.39 13.54 -44.78
N ASP A 45 61.83 13.88 -43.55
CA ASP A 45 62.94 13.17 -42.90
C ASP A 45 62.47 11.90 -42.17
N GLU A 46 63.39 10.96 -41.92
CA GLU A 46 63.10 9.64 -41.36
C GLU A 46 62.49 9.74 -39.94
N VAL A 47 62.88 10.76 -39.17
CA VAL A 47 62.37 10.93 -37.79
C VAL A 47 60.93 11.41 -37.82
N SER A 48 60.61 12.40 -38.64
CA SER A 48 59.23 12.90 -38.80
C SER A 48 58.29 11.80 -39.32
N VAL A 49 58.72 10.98 -40.26
CA VAL A 49 57.96 9.84 -40.76
C VAL A 49 57.76 8.77 -39.69
N ALA A 50 58.82 8.43 -38.95
CA ALA A 50 58.76 7.45 -37.87
C ALA A 50 57.79 7.88 -36.74
N ILE A 51 57.79 9.16 -36.36
CA ILE A 51 56.89 9.72 -35.34
C ILE A 51 55.44 9.70 -35.86
N ALA A 52 55.17 10.10 -37.08
CA ALA A 52 53.80 10.06 -37.64
C ALA A 52 53.26 8.62 -37.70
N THR A 53 54.13 7.65 -38.08
CA THR A 53 53.78 6.23 -38.09
C THR A 53 53.45 5.71 -36.67
N LEU A 54 54.29 6.07 -35.69
CA LEU A 54 54.06 5.69 -34.28
C LEU A 54 52.68 6.18 -33.78
N PHE A 55 52.36 7.46 -33.99
CA PHE A 55 51.10 8.02 -33.55
C PHE A 55 49.90 7.42 -34.32
N GLY A 56 50.03 7.20 -35.64
CA GLY A 56 49.02 6.54 -36.44
C GLY A 56 48.71 5.12 -35.99
N THR A 57 49.77 4.33 -35.68
CA THR A 57 49.66 2.96 -35.15
C THR A 57 48.97 2.97 -33.79
N HIS A 58 49.42 3.83 -32.87
CA HIS A 58 48.84 3.95 -31.55
C HIS A 58 47.37 4.34 -31.63
N ALA A 59 46.99 5.28 -32.49
CA ALA A 59 45.60 5.67 -32.70
C ALA A 59 44.74 4.52 -33.26
N ALA A 60 45.27 3.71 -34.18
CA ALA A 60 44.57 2.54 -34.69
C ALA A 60 44.35 1.48 -33.62
N GLU A 61 45.36 1.22 -32.77
CA GLU A 61 45.19 0.34 -31.62
C GLU A 61 44.18 0.85 -30.62
N TYR A 62 44.16 2.15 -30.33
CA TYR A 62 43.15 2.79 -29.49
C TYR A 62 41.74 2.62 -30.07
N GLN A 63 41.54 2.83 -31.37
CA GLN A 63 40.24 2.63 -32.02
C GLN A 63 39.74 1.17 -31.93
N SER A 64 40.69 0.20 -32.06
CA SER A 64 40.36 -1.21 -31.87
C SER A 64 39.89 -1.51 -30.43
N LEU A 65 40.60 -0.97 -29.44
CA LEU A 65 40.22 -1.09 -28.03
C LEU A 65 38.86 -0.41 -27.77
N SER A 66 38.67 0.81 -28.29
CA SER A 66 37.44 1.57 -28.17
C SER A 66 36.21 0.78 -28.67
N THR A 67 36.33 0.10 -29.82
CA THR A 67 35.29 -0.75 -30.38
C THR A 67 34.95 -1.92 -29.44
N ARG A 68 35.93 -2.56 -28.85
CA ARG A 68 35.69 -3.66 -27.86
C ARG A 68 35.02 -3.15 -26.59
N MET A 69 35.46 -1.99 -26.12
CA MET A 69 34.86 -1.36 -24.93
C MET A 69 33.41 -0.93 -25.19
N ALA A 70 33.10 -0.41 -26.38
CA ALA A 70 31.73 -0.07 -26.78
C ALA A 70 30.82 -1.31 -26.79
N ALA A 71 31.29 -2.43 -27.35
CA ALA A 71 30.52 -3.68 -27.35
C ALA A 71 30.28 -4.21 -25.92
N PHE A 72 31.29 -4.17 -25.07
CA PHE A 72 31.13 -4.55 -23.66
C PHE A 72 30.14 -3.65 -22.92
N HIS A 73 30.24 -2.33 -23.13
CA HIS A 73 29.33 -1.36 -22.54
C HIS A 73 27.87 -1.59 -22.97
N GLU A 74 27.64 -1.85 -24.25
CA GLU A 74 26.30 -2.15 -24.78
C GLU A 74 25.73 -3.44 -24.17
N GLN A 75 26.54 -4.50 -24.06
CA GLN A 75 26.14 -5.74 -23.41
C GLN A 75 25.82 -5.52 -21.94
N PHE A 76 26.59 -4.69 -21.24
CA PHE A 76 26.34 -4.34 -19.83
C PHE A 76 25.00 -3.62 -19.67
N VAL A 77 24.72 -2.61 -20.52
CA VAL A 77 23.45 -1.89 -20.51
C VAL A 77 22.26 -2.83 -20.79
N GLN A 78 22.39 -3.75 -21.74
CA GLN A 78 21.36 -4.75 -22.03
C GLN A 78 21.11 -5.67 -20.84
N THR A 79 22.16 -6.13 -20.18
CA THR A 79 22.04 -7.00 -19.00
C THR A 79 21.34 -6.28 -17.87
N LEU A 80 21.67 -5.00 -17.65
CA LEU A 80 21.04 -4.18 -16.61
C LEU A 80 19.54 -3.95 -16.90
N THR A 81 19.22 -3.64 -18.15
CA THR A 81 17.83 -3.47 -18.60
C THR A 81 17.00 -4.76 -18.47
N SER A 82 17.58 -5.88 -18.88
CA SER A 82 16.93 -7.20 -18.74
C SER A 82 16.72 -7.57 -17.28
N GLY A 83 17.69 -7.29 -16.41
CA GLY A 83 17.55 -7.48 -14.98
C GLY A 83 16.41 -6.67 -14.39
N ALA A 84 16.30 -5.40 -14.72
CA ALA A 84 15.16 -4.56 -14.29
C ALA A 84 13.82 -5.15 -14.76
N GLY A 85 13.73 -5.63 -15.99
CA GLY A 85 12.53 -6.25 -16.55
C GLY A 85 12.10 -7.53 -15.81
N ILE A 86 13.05 -8.33 -15.35
CA ILE A 86 12.76 -9.54 -14.54
C ILE A 86 12.11 -9.15 -13.21
N TYR A 87 12.59 -8.12 -12.54
CA TYR A 87 11.97 -7.64 -11.30
C TYR A 87 10.52 -7.18 -11.55
N VAL A 88 10.27 -6.36 -12.57
CA VAL A 88 8.92 -5.90 -12.93
C VAL A 88 7.98 -7.07 -13.20
N SER A 89 8.43 -8.06 -13.98
CA SER A 89 7.59 -9.22 -14.32
C SER A 89 7.28 -10.08 -13.10
N THR A 90 8.24 -10.26 -12.19
CA THR A 90 8.05 -11.02 -10.94
C THR A 90 7.08 -10.29 -10.00
N GLU A 91 7.22 -8.99 -9.84
CA GLU A 91 6.30 -8.16 -9.05
C GLU A 91 4.85 -8.26 -9.59
N THR A 92 4.70 -8.13 -10.91
CA THR A 92 3.39 -8.26 -11.57
C THR A 92 2.77 -9.65 -11.38
N ALA A 93 3.57 -10.71 -11.50
CA ALA A 93 3.11 -12.09 -11.30
C ALA A 93 2.67 -12.31 -9.85
N ASN A 94 3.43 -11.81 -8.87
CA ASN A 94 3.08 -11.91 -7.46
C ASN A 94 1.79 -11.15 -7.13
N ALA A 95 1.63 -9.93 -7.66
CA ALA A 95 0.41 -9.13 -7.48
C ALA A 95 -0.83 -9.85 -8.07
N SER A 96 -0.70 -10.47 -9.23
CA SER A 96 -1.80 -11.21 -9.86
C SER A 96 -2.18 -12.47 -9.06
N LEU A 97 -1.21 -13.17 -8.50
CA LEU A 97 -1.46 -14.34 -7.65
C LEU A 97 -2.20 -13.95 -6.36
N ILE A 98 -1.78 -12.87 -5.70
CA ILE A 98 -2.46 -12.36 -4.50
C ILE A 98 -3.92 -12.00 -4.84
N SER A 99 -4.15 -11.30 -5.94
CA SER A 99 -5.50 -10.92 -6.38
C SER A 99 -6.37 -12.15 -6.67
N ALA A 100 -5.81 -13.19 -7.29
CA ALA A 100 -6.53 -14.44 -7.56
C ALA A 100 -6.90 -15.19 -6.27
N LEU A 101 -6.00 -15.22 -5.27
CA LEU A 101 -6.28 -15.82 -3.97
C LEU A 101 -7.37 -15.06 -3.21
N GLN A 102 -7.34 -13.73 -3.21
CA GLN A 102 -8.38 -12.90 -2.60
C GLN A 102 -9.75 -13.11 -3.26
N LEU A 103 -9.78 -13.23 -4.58
CA LEU A 103 -11.02 -13.53 -5.31
C LEU A 103 -11.56 -14.92 -4.98
N ALA A 104 -10.69 -15.93 -4.88
CA ALA A 104 -11.07 -17.29 -4.50
C ALA A 104 -11.64 -17.34 -3.06
N GLU A 105 -10.99 -16.64 -2.12
CA GLU A 105 -11.48 -16.50 -0.74
C GLU A 105 -12.88 -15.84 -0.72
N GLN A 106 -13.05 -14.72 -1.42
CA GLN A 106 -14.33 -14.02 -1.48
C GLN A 106 -15.43 -14.89 -2.11
N ASN A 107 -15.13 -15.63 -3.16
CA ASN A 107 -16.07 -16.55 -3.79
C ASN A 107 -16.49 -17.69 -2.83
N ALA A 108 -15.53 -18.25 -2.09
CA ALA A 108 -15.81 -19.26 -1.09
C ALA A 108 -16.72 -18.72 0.04
N LEU A 109 -16.41 -17.53 0.56
CA LEU A 109 -17.24 -16.87 1.58
C LEU A 109 -18.64 -16.55 1.04
N ASN A 110 -18.76 -16.09 -0.19
CA ASN A 110 -20.06 -15.83 -0.82
C ASN A 110 -20.89 -17.11 -0.94
N ALA A 111 -20.27 -18.22 -1.36
CA ALA A 111 -20.95 -19.52 -1.47
C ALA A 111 -21.44 -20.05 -0.11
N ILE A 112 -20.62 -19.89 0.95
CA ILE A 112 -20.96 -20.30 2.31
C ILE A 112 -22.07 -19.42 2.89
N ASN A 113 -22.03 -18.12 2.61
CA ASN A 113 -22.95 -17.14 3.16
C ASN A 113 -24.29 -17.04 2.40
N ALA A 114 -24.33 -17.42 1.12
CA ALA A 114 -25.51 -17.26 0.28
C ALA A 114 -26.81 -17.83 0.88
N PRO A 115 -26.85 -19.08 1.44
CA PRO A 115 -28.05 -19.62 2.01
C PRO A 115 -28.57 -18.81 3.21
N THR A 116 -27.68 -18.47 4.15
CA THR A 116 -28.07 -17.72 5.36
C THR A 116 -28.41 -16.27 5.05
N GLN A 117 -27.74 -15.68 4.07
CA GLN A 117 -28.06 -14.33 3.61
C GLN A 117 -29.46 -14.27 2.97
N SER A 118 -29.84 -15.28 2.17
CA SER A 118 -31.14 -15.30 1.51
C SER A 118 -32.27 -15.59 2.48
N TRP A 119 -32.07 -16.42 3.50
CA TRP A 119 -33.15 -16.81 4.42
C TRP A 119 -33.25 -15.92 5.66
N LEU A 120 -32.12 -15.42 6.16
CA LEU A 120 -32.03 -14.73 7.46
C LEU A 120 -31.54 -13.28 7.33
N GLY A 121 -31.17 -12.84 6.11
CA GLY A 121 -30.62 -11.50 5.86
C GLY A 121 -29.25 -11.24 6.50
N ARG A 122 -28.57 -12.31 6.95
CA ARG A 122 -27.26 -12.22 7.63
C ARG A 122 -26.30 -13.29 7.11
N PRO A 123 -25.00 -12.97 6.96
CA PRO A 123 -24.02 -13.97 6.60
C PRO A 123 -23.86 -15.01 7.71
N LEU A 124 -23.43 -16.22 7.37
CA LEU A 124 -23.03 -17.24 8.34
C LEU A 124 -21.69 -16.86 8.99
N ILE A 125 -20.73 -16.45 8.16
CA ILE A 125 -19.37 -16.06 8.55
C ILE A 125 -19.07 -14.69 7.96
N GLY A 126 -18.60 -13.77 8.79
CA GLY A 126 -18.15 -12.44 8.37
C GLY A 126 -18.42 -11.38 9.42
N ASN A 127 -17.64 -10.34 9.41
CA ASN A 127 -17.86 -9.21 10.32
C ASN A 127 -19.02 -8.34 9.85
N GLY A 128 -19.69 -7.70 10.79
CA GLY A 128 -20.66 -6.65 10.51
C GLY A 128 -20.00 -5.43 9.87
N VAL A 129 -20.71 -4.76 8.99
CA VAL A 129 -20.23 -3.54 8.32
C VAL A 129 -20.21 -2.39 9.33
N ASP A 130 -19.12 -1.63 9.36
CA ASP A 130 -19.04 -0.41 10.14
C ASP A 130 -19.96 0.67 9.54
N ALA A 131 -20.63 1.41 10.39
CA ALA A 131 -21.45 2.52 9.94
C ALA A 131 -20.58 3.72 9.55
N THR A 132 -21.04 4.48 8.57
CA THR A 132 -20.33 5.67 8.07
C THR A 132 -20.14 6.71 9.19
N PRO A 133 -18.95 7.27 9.38
CA PRO A 133 -18.73 8.36 10.33
C PRO A 133 -19.64 9.55 10.04
N GLY A 134 -20.15 10.18 11.08
CA GLY A 134 -21.09 11.31 10.98
C GLY A 134 -22.55 10.93 10.72
N SER A 135 -22.86 9.65 10.48
CA SER A 135 -24.22 9.19 10.19
C SER A 135 -25.10 8.93 11.43
N GLY A 136 -24.49 8.69 12.58
CA GLY A 136 -25.21 8.24 13.77
C GLY A 136 -25.88 6.87 13.63
N GLN A 137 -25.62 6.16 12.54
CA GLN A 137 -26.23 4.86 12.28
C GLN A 137 -25.55 3.75 13.09
N ALA A 138 -26.33 2.69 13.36
CA ALA A 138 -25.77 1.52 14.02
C ALA A 138 -24.86 0.73 13.10
N GLY A 139 -23.82 0.13 13.64
CA GLY A 139 -23.00 -0.86 12.95
C GLY A 139 -23.78 -2.12 12.63
N GLY A 140 -23.40 -2.80 11.54
CA GLY A 140 -23.99 -4.05 11.11
C GLY A 140 -23.76 -5.19 12.11
N ALA A 141 -24.70 -6.13 12.18
CA ALA A 141 -24.51 -7.36 12.97
C ALA A 141 -23.45 -8.25 12.30
N GLY A 142 -22.62 -8.91 13.10
CA GLY A 142 -21.70 -9.94 12.64
C GLY A 142 -22.41 -11.19 12.13
N GLY A 143 -21.64 -12.13 11.54
CA GLY A 143 -22.15 -13.41 11.06
C GLY A 143 -22.84 -14.22 12.14
N LEU A 144 -23.74 -15.11 11.73
CA LEU A 144 -24.50 -15.94 12.67
C LEU A 144 -23.60 -16.88 13.47
N LEU A 145 -22.64 -17.51 12.82
CA LEU A 145 -21.70 -18.45 13.44
C LEU A 145 -20.44 -17.75 13.92
N TRP A 146 -19.82 -16.99 13.03
CA TRP A 146 -18.53 -16.35 13.31
C TRP A 146 -18.47 -14.94 12.70
N GLY A 147 -18.09 -13.97 13.54
CA GLY A 147 -17.83 -12.60 13.11
C GLY A 147 -18.11 -11.58 14.19
N ASN A 148 -17.36 -10.50 14.16
CA ASN A 148 -17.55 -9.38 15.06
C ASN A 148 -18.68 -8.47 14.57
N GLY A 149 -19.33 -7.78 15.48
CA GLY A 149 -20.24 -6.69 15.13
C GLY A 149 -19.45 -5.50 14.55
N GLY A 150 -20.06 -4.77 13.61
CA GLY A 150 -19.51 -3.53 13.06
C GLY A 150 -19.59 -2.38 14.04
N ALA A 151 -18.70 -1.41 13.94
CA ALA A 151 -18.71 -0.20 14.73
C ALA A 151 -19.90 0.71 14.36
N GLY A 152 -20.48 1.39 15.33
CA GLY A 152 -21.49 2.43 15.13
C GLY A 152 -20.86 3.70 14.55
N GLY A 153 -21.57 4.40 13.66
CA GLY A 153 -21.16 5.69 13.12
C GLY A 153 -21.14 6.79 14.18
N SER A 154 -20.17 7.68 14.14
CA SER A 154 -20.20 8.89 14.95
C SER A 154 -21.45 9.73 14.61
N GLY A 155 -21.94 10.48 15.54
CA GLY A 155 -23.03 11.43 15.33
C GLY A 155 -22.56 12.66 14.55
N ALA A 156 -23.47 13.27 13.76
CA ALA A 156 -23.28 14.62 13.25
C ALA A 156 -23.31 15.62 14.41
N ALA A 157 -23.08 16.90 14.14
CA ALA A 157 -23.01 17.97 15.15
C ALA A 157 -24.24 17.96 16.09
N GLY A 158 -24.00 17.71 17.38
CA GLY A 158 -25.04 17.59 18.42
C GLY A 158 -25.88 16.32 18.35
N GLN A 159 -25.64 15.42 17.40
CA GLN A 159 -26.35 14.13 17.22
C GLN A 159 -25.66 13.01 17.99
N SER A 160 -26.46 12.05 18.40
CA SER A 160 -25.93 10.86 19.07
C SER A 160 -25.14 9.97 18.11
N GLY A 161 -24.12 9.31 18.62
CA GLY A 161 -23.44 8.22 17.91
C GLY A 161 -24.34 6.99 17.82
N GLY A 162 -24.13 6.19 16.75
CA GLY A 162 -24.81 4.94 16.50
C GLY A 162 -24.36 3.82 17.43
N ALA A 163 -25.24 2.86 17.68
CA ALA A 163 -24.90 1.66 18.44
C ALA A 163 -23.90 0.78 17.68
N GLY A 164 -23.01 0.09 18.38
CA GLY A 164 -22.24 -1.00 17.80
C GLY A 164 -23.10 -2.22 17.47
N GLY A 165 -22.75 -2.92 16.38
CA GLY A 165 -23.40 -4.16 15.96
C GLY A 165 -23.12 -5.31 16.94
N SER A 166 -24.05 -6.25 17.08
CA SER A 166 -23.87 -7.45 17.89
C SER A 166 -23.19 -8.56 17.10
N ALA A 167 -22.34 -9.36 17.74
CA ALA A 167 -21.85 -10.60 17.15
C ALA A 167 -22.95 -11.68 17.09
N GLY A 168 -22.64 -12.83 16.46
CA GLY A 168 -23.51 -14.00 16.46
C GLY A 168 -23.13 -14.99 17.59
N LEU A 169 -22.72 -16.22 17.20
CA LEU A 169 -22.34 -17.25 18.16
C LEU A 169 -20.95 -16.98 18.74
N PHE A 170 -19.98 -16.70 17.87
CA PHE A 170 -18.60 -16.37 18.19
C PHE A 170 -18.19 -15.02 17.60
N GLY A 171 -17.60 -14.15 18.40
CA GLY A 171 -17.09 -12.85 17.99
C GLY A 171 -17.38 -11.74 19.00
N ASN A 172 -16.71 -10.62 18.86
CA ASN A 172 -16.88 -9.49 19.75
C ASN A 172 -17.99 -8.55 19.23
N GLY A 173 -18.68 -7.86 20.15
CA GLY A 173 -19.56 -6.76 19.82
C GLY A 173 -18.81 -5.58 19.24
N GLY A 174 -19.39 -4.85 18.30
CA GLY A 174 -18.86 -3.63 17.71
C GLY A 174 -18.83 -2.48 18.73
N ALA A 175 -17.90 -1.54 18.56
CA ALA A 175 -17.88 -0.34 19.39
C ALA A 175 -19.06 0.57 19.06
N GLY A 176 -19.59 1.30 20.03
CA GLY A 176 -20.53 2.40 19.83
C GLY A 176 -19.85 3.62 19.21
N GLY A 177 -20.54 4.33 18.35
CA GLY A 177 -20.06 5.56 17.72
C GLY A 177 -19.97 6.73 18.71
N ALA A 178 -19.03 7.63 18.52
CA ALA A 178 -18.93 8.85 19.33
C ALA A 178 -20.11 9.79 19.06
N GLY A 179 -20.55 10.50 20.07
CA GLY A 179 -21.51 11.61 19.94
C GLY A 179 -20.88 12.79 19.20
N GLY A 180 -21.70 13.51 18.43
CA GLY A 180 -21.26 14.68 17.67
C GLY A 180 -20.99 15.89 18.56
N ILE A 181 -19.97 16.67 18.26
CA ILE A 181 -19.66 17.93 18.92
C ILE A 181 -20.69 18.99 18.50
N SER A 182 -21.10 19.86 19.40
CA SER A 182 -22.05 20.95 19.14
C SER A 182 -21.45 22.30 19.56
N ALA A 183 -21.23 23.16 18.61
CA ALA A 183 -20.70 24.53 18.86
C ALA A 183 -21.73 25.50 19.43
N ALA A 184 -23.03 25.19 19.39
CA ALA A 184 -24.10 26.09 19.82
C ALA A 184 -25.13 25.44 20.76
N GLY A 185 -24.98 24.17 21.08
CA GLY A 185 -25.96 23.42 21.89
C GLY A 185 -25.33 22.32 22.73
N ASN A 186 -26.10 21.31 23.02
CA ASN A 186 -25.61 20.16 23.76
C ASN A 186 -24.83 19.23 22.82
N GLY A 187 -23.74 18.66 23.30
CA GLY A 187 -23.04 17.58 22.65
C GLY A 187 -23.92 16.31 22.53
N GLY A 188 -23.75 15.57 21.44
CA GLY A 188 -24.46 14.31 21.22
C GLY A 188 -24.02 13.21 22.19
N SER A 189 -24.89 12.31 22.59
CA SER A 189 -24.51 11.16 23.41
C SER A 189 -23.72 10.14 22.57
N GLY A 190 -22.79 9.43 23.21
CA GLY A 190 -22.12 8.26 22.63
C GLY A 190 -23.08 7.10 22.43
N GLY A 191 -22.88 6.32 21.37
CA GLY A 191 -23.63 5.10 21.07
C GLY A 191 -23.29 3.98 22.04
N VAL A 192 -24.23 3.08 22.27
CA VAL A 192 -23.95 1.87 23.08
C VAL A 192 -23.10 0.88 22.34
N GLY A 193 -22.21 0.16 23.05
CA GLY A 193 -21.44 -0.95 22.47
C GLY A 193 -22.34 -2.15 22.13
N GLY A 194 -21.99 -2.86 21.06
CA GLY A 194 -22.66 -4.08 20.63
C GLY A 194 -22.46 -5.23 21.60
N ARG A 195 -23.37 -6.20 21.60
CA ARG A 195 -23.22 -7.42 22.43
C ARG A 195 -22.17 -8.36 21.84
N GLY A 196 -21.38 -9.01 22.69
CA GLY A 196 -20.51 -10.12 22.34
C GLY A 196 -21.27 -11.36 21.90
N GLY A 197 -20.54 -12.32 21.35
CA GLY A 197 -21.07 -13.59 20.87
C GLY A 197 -21.77 -14.42 21.98
N LEU A 198 -22.76 -15.18 21.57
CA LEU A 198 -23.59 -15.97 22.51
C LEU A 198 -22.78 -17.00 23.29
N VAL A 199 -21.78 -17.64 22.66
CA VAL A 199 -20.90 -18.59 23.32
C VAL A 199 -19.62 -17.93 23.80
N TYR A 200 -18.96 -17.21 22.90
CA TYR A 200 -17.69 -16.57 23.19
C TYR A 200 -17.56 -15.23 22.49
N GLY A 201 -17.23 -14.19 23.26
CA GLY A 201 -16.92 -12.86 22.74
C GLY A 201 -17.14 -11.76 23.77
N ASN A 202 -16.34 -10.73 23.67
CA ASN A 202 -16.45 -9.57 24.53
C ASN A 202 -17.54 -8.62 23.99
N GLY A 203 -18.20 -7.91 24.90
CA GLY A 203 -19.02 -6.77 24.53
C GLY A 203 -18.19 -5.64 23.94
N GLY A 204 -18.76 -4.88 22.99
CA GLY A 204 -18.14 -3.69 22.42
C GLY A 204 -18.08 -2.55 23.41
N ALA A 205 -17.09 -1.68 23.31
CA ALA A 205 -17.01 -0.46 24.10
C ALA A 205 -18.14 0.50 23.74
N GLY A 206 -18.65 1.29 24.69
CA GLY A 206 -19.53 2.41 24.46
C GLY A 206 -18.78 3.56 23.81
N GLY A 207 -19.45 4.36 22.96
CA GLY A 207 -18.91 5.56 22.33
C GLY A 207 -18.76 6.71 23.33
N ALA A 208 -17.78 7.59 23.11
CA ALA A 208 -17.65 8.80 23.92
C ALA A 208 -18.80 9.78 23.62
N GLY A 209 -19.22 10.58 24.62
CA GLY A 209 -20.10 11.70 24.42
C GLY A 209 -19.38 12.85 23.71
N GLY A 210 -20.10 13.58 22.87
CA GLY A 210 -19.61 14.77 22.18
C GLY A 210 -19.49 15.98 23.10
N GLN A 211 -18.57 16.90 22.84
CA GLN A 211 -18.50 18.19 23.52
C GLN A 211 -19.66 19.08 23.09
N GLY A 212 -20.13 19.96 23.98
CA GLY A 212 -21.20 20.88 23.67
C GLY A 212 -20.98 22.25 24.31
N ALA A 213 -21.44 23.31 23.63
CA ALA A 213 -21.37 24.68 24.15
C ALA A 213 -22.20 24.87 25.42
N LEU A 214 -23.31 24.15 25.57
CA LEU A 214 -24.16 24.24 26.76
C LEU A 214 -23.88 23.10 27.74
N SER A 215 -23.79 21.88 27.25
CA SER A 215 -23.42 20.70 28.06
C SER A 215 -22.82 19.62 27.16
N GLY A 216 -21.90 18.84 27.71
CA GLY A 216 -21.37 17.66 27.05
C GLY A 216 -22.42 16.56 26.93
N GLY A 217 -22.28 15.69 25.92
CA GLY A 217 -23.08 14.50 25.76
C GLY A 217 -22.69 13.38 26.75
N ALA A 218 -23.62 12.52 27.10
CA ALA A 218 -23.33 11.34 27.91
C ALA A 218 -22.51 10.31 27.14
N GLY A 219 -21.60 9.59 27.79
CA GLY A 219 -20.93 8.43 27.21
C GLY A 219 -21.91 7.28 27.01
N GLY A 220 -21.70 6.48 25.99
CA GLY A 220 -22.50 5.28 25.71
C GLY A 220 -22.16 4.13 26.70
N ALA A 221 -23.13 3.29 26.99
CA ALA A 221 -22.91 2.08 27.76
C ALA A 221 -22.07 1.04 26.97
N GLY A 222 -21.23 0.28 27.65
CA GLY A 222 -20.57 -0.88 27.03
C GLY A 222 -21.56 -2.02 26.76
N GLY A 223 -21.27 -2.82 25.74
CA GLY A 223 -22.05 -4.02 25.42
C GLY A 223 -21.82 -5.15 26.42
N GLY A 224 -22.82 -5.99 26.63
CA GLY A 224 -22.69 -7.19 27.47
C GLY A 224 -22.00 -8.35 26.75
N ALA A 225 -21.29 -9.19 27.48
CA ALA A 225 -20.94 -10.54 27.06
C ALA A 225 -22.08 -11.50 27.49
N TRP A 226 -22.15 -12.68 26.85
CA TRP A 226 -23.11 -13.69 27.20
C TRP A 226 -22.51 -14.78 28.11
N LEU A 227 -22.03 -15.90 27.51
CA LEU A 227 -21.55 -17.05 28.29
C LEU A 227 -20.08 -16.88 28.71
N TRP A 228 -19.22 -16.60 27.73
CA TRP A 228 -17.78 -16.42 27.96
C TRP A 228 -17.31 -15.11 27.30
N GLY A 229 -16.74 -14.21 28.11
CA GLY A 229 -16.20 -12.92 27.65
C GLY A 229 -16.34 -11.85 28.73
N ALA A 230 -15.76 -10.70 28.45
CA ALA A 230 -15.90 -9.52 29.31
C ALA A 230 -16.95 -8.55 28.71
N GLY A 231 -17.69 -7.85 29.56
CA GLY A 231 -18.48 -6.70 29.12
C GLY A 231 -17.57 -5.59 28.59
N GLY A 232 -18.06 -4.81 27.62
CA GLY A 232 -17.35 -3.65 27.10
C GLY A 232 -17.29 -2.52 28.12
N ALA A 233 -16.25 -1.69 28.02
CA ALA A 233 -16.15 -0.48 28.83
C ALA A 233 -17.23 0.53 28.41
N GLY A 234 -17.77 1.31 29.35
CA GLY A 234 -18.57 2.49 29.04
C GLY A 234 -17.73 3.61 28.41
N GLY A 235 -18.35 4.42 27.55
CA GLY A 235 -17.69 5.60 26.99
C GLY A 235 -17.57 6.75 27.98
N SER A 236 -16.60 7.63 27.79
CA SER A 236 -16.49 8.87 28.58
C SER A 236 -17.61 9.84 28.22
N GLY A 237 -18.06 10.66 29.18
CA GLY A 237 -18.88 11.81 28.90
C GLY A 237 -18.10 12.89 28.15
N GLY A 238 -18.79 13.72 27.37
CA GLY A 238 -18.24 14.94 26.77
C GLY A 238 -18.20 16.07 27.79
N GLU A 239 -17.45 17.10 27.48
CA GLU A 239 -17.33 18.32 28.30
C GLU A 239 -18.26 19.43 27.75
N GLY A 240 -18.72 20.32 28.65
CA GLY A 240 -19.29 21.63 28.26
C GLY A 240 -18.15 22.62 28.03
N LEU A 241 -18.28 23.49 27.07
CA LEU A 241 -17.29 24.51 26.72
C LEU A 241 -17.53 25.81 27.53
#